data_3b6d3a8bc7ae8d73f75323e3ee47add2
#
_entry.id   3b6d3a8bc7ae8d73f75323e3ee47add2
#
_cell.length_a   1.000
_cell.length_b   1.000
_cell.length_c   1.000
_cell.angle_alpha   90.00
_cell.angle_beta   90.00
_cell.angle_gamma   90.00
#
_symmetry.space_group_name_H-M   'P 1'
#
loop_
_entity.id
_entity.type
_entity.pdbx_description
1 polymer ?
#
loop_
_entity_poly.entity_id
_entity_poly.type
_entity_poly.pdbx_seq_one_letter_code
_entity_poly.pdbx_strand_id
1 'polypeptide(L)'
;MSAKYIFVTGGVVSSLGKGLAAASIGCLLESRGLKVTLQKFDPYLNVDPGTMSPFQHGEVFVTDDGAETDLDLGHYERFVHTTMGRRNNCTTGQIYDTVIQKERRGDYLGATVQVIPHITNQIKHAIDEATRGFDVALVEIGGTVGDIESQPFLEAARQLRIERGADKVLFMHLTLVPYIKAAGEIKTKPTQHSVKELRALGIQPDILVCRCEEPLPENERRKIALFTNVPENAVISAADADTIYKLPLWLHREGLDDIVVERLHLDAKPTDLSQWQRTVDAVENPKDEVRVFIVGKYVEHKDAYKSLGEALRHGGIHNATRVQLEWVDSEDIETRGPDAVLHDADAILVPGGFGKRGFEGKIQTVKYARERGIPYFGICYGMHAAVVEFARDAAGIAGAGSTENDRDCADPVIALITEWTQGAGDVQRRDEQSDLGGTMRLGAQECLLKAGTIARELYGADTIRERHRHRYEFNNRYRERLEKAGLVIAGVSVDDLVEIIELPLQKHPWFLACQFHPEFTSTPRDGHPLFNGFVQAAREYKAMRDAPRLAKEAAG
;
A
#
# COMPACT_ATOMS: atom_id res chain seq x y z
N MET A 1 24.78 -18.84 -4.63
CA MET A 1 25.46 -17.66 -5.21
C MET A 1 25.19 -16.46 -4.34
N SER A 2 26.06 -15.43 -4.31
CA SER A 2 25.75 -14.18 -3.61
C SER A 2 24.75 -13.39 -4.44
N ALA A 3 23.78 -12.74 -3.79
CA ALA A 3 22.80 -11.89 -4.47
C ALA A 3 23.47 -10.80 -5.33
N LYS A 4 22.80 -10.37 -6.40
CA LYS A 4 23.14 -9.20 -7.20
C LYS A 4 22.31 -8.01 -6.71
N TYR A 5 22.83 -6.80 -6.84
CA TYR A 5 22.23 -5.58 -6.29
C TYR A 5 21.95 -4.56 -7.40
N ILE A 6 20.76 -4.01 -7.41
CA ILE A 6 20.36 -2.90 -8.25
C ILE A 6 19.99 -1.74 -7.35
N PHE A 7 20.85 -0.72 -7.28
CA PHE A 7 20.54 0.50 -6.54
C PHE A 7 19.72 1.44 -7.40
N VAL A 8 18.53 1.78 -6.93
CA VAL A 8 17.61 2.70 -7.59
C VAL A 8 17.70 4.05 -6.88
N THR A 9 18.20 5.06 -7.60
CA THR A 9 18.34 6.43 -7.12
C THR A 9 17.51 7.37 -7.96
N GLY A 10 17.22 8.56 -7.46
CA GLY A 10 16.46 9.55 -8.23
C GLY A 10 16.99 10.97 -8.01
N GLY A 11 16.79 11.81 -9.01
CA GLY A 11 17.19 13.19 -8.96
C GLY A 11 16.18 14.12 -9.61
N VAL A 12 16.46 15.41 -9.57
CA VAL A 12 15.64 16.52 -10.08
C VAL A 12 14.47 16.88 -9.15
N VAL A 13 13.53 15.94 -8.88
CA VAL A 13 12.34 16.18 -8.06
C VAL A 13 11.98 14.94 -7.25
N SER A 14 11.24 15.12 -6.16
CA SER A 14 10.55 14.04 -5.44
C SER A 14 9.39 13.47 -6.27
N SER A 15 8.83 12.36 -5.83
CA SER A 15 7.67 11.71 -6.51
C SER A 15 7.92 11.36 -7.99
N LEU A 16 9.18 11.12 -8.35
CA LEU A 16 9.58 10.76 -9.72
C LEU A 16 9.11 9.35 -10.13
N GLY A 17 8.68 8.53 -9.16
CA GLY A 17 8.21 7.16 -9.39
C GLY A 17 9.30 6.09 -9.21
N LYS A 18 10.29 6.32 -8.34
CA LYS A 18 11.33 5.33 -8.01
C LYS A 18 10.76 3.99 -7.57
N GLY A 19 9.79 4.01 -6.62
CA GLY A 19 9.14 2.81 -6.11
C GLY A 19 8.46 1.99 -7.21
N LEU A 20 7.71 2.66 -8.08
CA LEU A 20 7.06 2.00 -9.21
C LEU A 20 8.05 1.46 -10.25
N ALA A 21 9.14 2.19 -10.52
CA ALA A 21 10.18 1.70 -11.41
C ALA A 21 10.89 0.47 -10.81
N ALA A 22 11.27 0.52 -9.53
CA ALA A 22 11.86 -0.60 -8.81
C ALA A 22 10.93 -1.82 -8.82
N ALA A 23 9.65 -1.63 -8.48
CA ALA A 23 8.64 -2.68 -8.49
C ALA A 23 8.46 -3.30 -9.89
N SER A 24 8.42 -2.46 -10.93
CA SER A 24 8.28 -2.92 -12.32
C SER A 24 9.47 -3.74 -12.77
N ILE A 25 10.70 -3.34 -12.42
CA ILE A 25 11.90 -4.12 -12.71
C ILE A 25 11.90 -5.43 -11.92
N GLY A 26 11.48 -5.39 -10.65
CA GLY A 26 11.28 -6.58 -9.84
C GLY A 26 10.34 -7.58 -10.53
N CYS A 27 9.18 -7.10 -11.02
CA CYS A 27 8.23 -7.89 -11.80
C CYS A 27 8.86 -8.50 -13.07
N LEU A 28 9.63 -7.72 -13.83
CA LEU A 28 10.32 -8.20 -15.03
C LEU A 28 11.32 -9.30 -14.71
N LEU A 29 12.12 -9.13 -13.67
CA LEU A 29 13.11 -10.14 -13.27
C LEU A 29 12.46 -11.40 -12.69
N GLU A 30 11.36 -11.26 -11.94
CA GLU A 30 10.56 -12.39 -11.48
C GLU A 30 9.94 -13.18 -12.64
N SER A 31 9.43 -12.49 -13.67
CA SER A 31 8.88 -13.13 -14.88
C SER A 31 9.91 -13.95 -15.65
N ARG A 32 11.20 -13.68 -15.41
CA ARG A 32 12.35 -14.43 -15.93
C ARG A 32 12.82 -15.56 -15.01
N GLY A 33 12.05 -15.86 -13.97
CA GLY A 33 12.29 -16.98 -13.04
C GLY A 33 13.32 -16.70 -11.94
N LEU A 34 13.69 -15.44 -11.71
CA LEU A 34 14.61 -15.04 -10.65
C LEU A 34 13.85 -14.79 -9.34
N LYS A 35 14.50 -15.10 -8.21
CA LYS A 35 14.00 -14.73 -6.87
C LYS A 35 14.42 -13.30 -6.57
N VAL A 36 13.44 -12.42 -6.46
CA VAL A 36 13.66 -10.98 -6.31
C VAL A 36 13.17 -10.49 -4.95
N THR A 37 13.90 -9.58 -4.33
CA THR A 37 13.45 -8.80 -3.18
C THR A 37 13.67 -7.31 -3.45
N LEU A 38 12.88 -6.47 -2.75
CA LEU A 38 13.04 -5.03 -2.79
C LEU A 38 13.29 -4.51 -1.39
N GLN A 39 14.05 -3.43 -1.28
CA GLN A 39 14.32 -2.75 -0.01
C GLN A 39 14.25 -1.24 -0.21
N LYS A 40 13.59 -0.56 0.73
CA LYS A 40 13.46 0.90 0.79
C LYS A 40 14.36 1.47 1.87
N PHE A 41 15.13 2.49 1.52
CA PHE A 41 15.81 3.36 2.48
C PHE A 41 15.17 4.73 2.50
N ASP A 42 14.64 5.13 3.66
CA ASP A 42 14.02 6.42 3.87
C ASP A 42 14.96 7.35 4.66
N PRO A 43 15.30 8.53 4.11
CA PRO A 43 16.32 9.39 4.69
C PRO A 43 15.85 10.24 5.88
N TYR A 44 14.63 10.03 6.39
CA TYR A 44 14.14 10.75 7.58
C TYR A 44 14.60 10.11 8.90
N LEU A 45 14.58 10.91 9.98
CA LEU A 45 15.03 10.50 11.32
C LEU A 45 13.98 9.76 12.15
N ASN A 46 12.74 9.69 11.69
CA ASN A 46 11.72 8.89 12.35
C ASN A 46 12.14 7.40 12.34
N VAL A 47 11.94 6.70 13.45
CA VAL A 47 12.28 5.27 13.55
C VAL A 47 11.37 4.46 12.63
N ASP A 48 10.08 4.82 12.57
CA ASP A 48 9.11 4.28 11.64
C ASP A 48 8.06 5.37 11.28
N PRO A 49 7.23 5.16 10.24
CA PRO A 49 6.22 6.12 9.83
C PRO A 49 4.91 6.05 10.65
N GLY A 50 4.78 5.13 11.61
CA GLY A 50 3.52 4.85 12.32
C GLY A 50 2.90 6.06 13.03
N THR A 51 3.72 7.02 13.46
CA THR A 51 3.27 8.27 14.11
C THR A 51 3.26 9.47 13.17
N MET A 52 3.65 9.30 11.90
CA MET A 52 3.68 10.40 10.93
C MET A 52 2.28 10.75 10.43
N SER A 53 2.10 12.03 10.10
CA SER A 53 0.82 12.49 9.55
C SER A 53 0.59 11.95 8.13
N PRO A 54 -0.57 11.32 7.85
CA PRO A 54 -0.91 10.88 6.51
C PRO A 54 -0.92 12.01 5.46
N PHE A 55 -1.12 13.25 5.88
CA PHE A 55 -1.04 14.43 4.99
C PHE A 55 0.37 14.73 4.48
N GLN A 56 1.40 14.33 5.23
CA GLN A 56 2.80 14.57 4.86
C GLN A 56 3.47 13.34 4.26
N HIS A 57 3.13 12.15 4.78
CA HIS A 57 3.82 10.91 4.45
C HIS A 57 3.02 9.99 3.52
N GLY A 58 1.69 10.18 3.44
CA GLY A 58 0.80 9.24 2.79
C GLY A 58 0.39 8.09 3.69
N GLU A 59 -0.03 6.98 3.10
CA GLU A 59 -0.44 5.77 3.79
C GLU A 59 0.72 5.12 4.55
N VAL A 60 0.44 4.65 5.76
CA VAL A 60 1.32 3.73 6.48
C VAL A 60 0.96 2.31 6.07
N PHE A 61 1.85 1.67 5.32
CA PHE A 61 1.66 0.29 4.89
C PHE A 61 2.14 -0.68 5.98
N VAL A 62 1.36 -1.71 6.28
CA VAL A 62 1.68 -2.69 7.31
C VAL A 62 2.02 -4.03 6.68
N THR A 63 3.16 -4.59 7.07
CA THR A 63 3.64 -5.90 6.61
C THR A 63 3.11 -7.06 7.47
N ASP A 64 3.28 -8.31 7.03
CA ASP A 64 2.84 -9.49 7.77
C ASP A 64 3.48 -9.59 9.16
N ASP A 65 4.73 -9.21 9.30
CA ASP A 65 5.48 -9.20 10.58
C ASP A 65 5.21 -7.96 11.44
N GLY A 66 4.22 -7.15 11.08
CA GLY A 66 3.75 -6.00 11.85
C GLY A 66 4.66 -4.77 11.77
N ALA A 67 5.51 -4.66 10.76
CA ALA A 67 6.23 -3.41 10.53
C ALA A 67 5.31 -2.36 9.91
N GLU A 68 5.32 -1.16 10.47
CA GLU A 68 4.76 0.04 9.85
C GLU A 68 5.81 0.64 8.92
N THR A 69 5.46 0.81 7.65
CA THR A 69 6.42 1.12 6.58
C THR A 69 5.90 2.18 5.63
N ASP A 70 6.79 2.66 4.76
CA ASP A 70 6.44 3.54 3.65
C ASP A 70 5.48 2.86 2.66
N LEU A 71 4.65 3.67 2.00
CA LEU A 71 3.66 3.22 1.00
C LEU A 71 4.28 2.50 -0.21
N ASP A 72 5.57 2.72 -0.48
CA ASP A 72 6.28 2.07 -1.57
C ASP A 72 6.34 0.54 -1.40
N LEU A 73 6.34 0.02 -0.14
CA LEU A 73 6.28 -1.41 0.09
C LEU A 73 4.98 -2.03 -0.44
N GLY A 74 3.88 -1.28 -0.39
CA GLY A 74 2.63 -1.66 -1.04
C GLY A 74 2.77 -1.75 -2.57
N HIS A 75 3.50 -0.82 -3.19
CA HIS A 75 3.82 -0.95 -4.62
C HIS A 75 4.64 -2.20 -4.90
N TYR A 76 5.63 -2.52 -4.06
CA TYR A 76 6.44 -3.71 -4.25
C TYR A 76 5.59 -4.96 -4.23
N GLU A 77 4.78 -5.20 -3.21
CA GLU A 77 3.94 -6.40 -3.09
C GLU A 77 2.86 -6.52 -4.18
N ARG A 78 2.38 -5.39 -4.71
CA ARG A 78 1.44 -5.41 -5.85
C ARG A 78 2.10 -5.88 -7.16
N PHE A 79 3.40 -5.65 -7.34
CA PHE A 79 4.11 -5.96 -8.57
C PHE A 79 4.88 -7.27 -8.52
N VAL A 80 5.45 -7.66 -7.37
CA VAL A 80 6.17 -8.91 -7.18
C VAL A 80 5.39 -9.90 -6.29
N HIS A 81 5.75 -11.18 -6.32
CA HIS A 81 5.13 -12.20 -5.47
C HIS A 81 5.78 -12.29 -4.08
N THR A 82 6.94 -11.70 -3.92
CA THR A 82 7.67 -11.70 -2.65
C THR A 82 6.94 -10.83 -1.63
N THR A 83 6.57 -11.42 -0.48
CA THR A 83 6.03 -10.68 0.66
C THR A 83 7.15 -9.88 1.34
N MET A 84 6.90 -8.61 1.58
CA MET A 84 7.82 -7.72 2.27
C MET A 84 7.67 -7.86 3.80
N GLY A 85 8.71 -7.46 4.51
CA GLY A 85 8.73 -7.47 5.97
C GLY A 85 9.60 -6.34 6.51
N ARG A 86 9.79 -6.32 7.82
CA ARG A 86 10.58 -5.30 8.55
C ARG A 86 11.95 -5.02 7.92
N ARG A 87 12.63 -6.06 7.43
CA ARG A 87 13.94 -5.94 6.78
C ARG A 87 13.93 -5.20 5.44
N ASN A 88 12.75 -5.02 4.84
CA ASN A 88 12.59 -4.40 3.53
C ASN A 88 12.39 -2.88 3.60
N ASN A 89 12.24 -2.32 4.82
CA ASN A 89 12.21 -0.87 5.03
C ASN A 89 13.20 -0.48 6.13
N CYS A 90 14.08 0.46 5.82
CA CYS A 90 15.06 1.01 6.75
C CYS A 90 15.02 2.53 6.72
N THR A 91 14.90 3.16 7.89
CA THR A 91 15.00 4.61 8.03
C THR A 91 16.39 5.04 8.53
N THR A 92 16.74 6.28 8.29
CA THR A 92 17.94 6.87 8.93
C THR A 92 17.87 6.73 10.45
N GLY A 93 16.68 6.96 11.05
CA GLY A 93 16.47 6.82 12.48
C GLY A 93 16.84 5.43 13.00
N GLN A 94 16.36 4.36 12.36
CA GLN A 94 16.70 2.97 12.73
C GLN A 94 18.19 2.68 12.64
N ILE A 95 18.84 3.13 11.58
CA ILE A 95 20.28 2.91 11.36
C ILE A 95 21.10 3.61 12.45
N TYR A 96 20.81 4.90 12.71
CA TYR A 96 21.55 5.68 13.70
C TYR A 96 21.27 5.20 15.12
N ASP A 97 20.03 4.90 15.47
CA ASP A 97 19.68 4.35 16.77
C ASP A 97 20.43 3.03 17.03
N THR A 98 20.46 2.12 16.05
CA THR A 98 21.21 0.86 16.15
C THR A 98 22.69 1.09 16.43
N VAL A 99 23.32 2.05 15.75
CA VAL A 99 24.76 2.35 15.95
C VAL A 99 24.99 3.01 17.31
N ILE A 100 24.11 3.93 17.73
CA ILE A 100 24.17 4.59 19.03
C ILE A 100 24.00 3.55 20.16
N GLN A 101 23.04 2.63 20.05
CA GLN A 101 22.84 1.56 21.02
C GLN A 101 24.08 0.63 21.13
N LYS A 102 24.69 0.30 20.00
CA LYS A 102 25.97 -0.46 19.97
C LYS A 102 27.09 0.28 20.66
N GLU A 103 27.22 1.59 20.42
CA GLU A 103 28.23 2.43 21.09
C GLU A 103 28.01 2.43 22.61
N ARG A 104 26.77 2.68 23.07
CA ARG A 104 26.42 2.69 24.48
C ARG A 104 26.68 1.37 25.20
N ARG A 105 26.54 0.24 24.51
CA ARG A 105 26.90 -1.09 25.04
C ARG A 105 28.40 -1.39 25.05
N GLY A 106 29.23 -0.56 24.39
CA GLY A 106 30.65 -0.76 24.26
C GLY A 106 31.08 -1.72 23.13
N ASP A 107 30.23 -2.01 22.20
CA ASP A 107 30.49 -2.97 21.08
C ASP A 107 31.67 -2.49 20.20
N TYR A 108 32.01 -1.20 20.21
CA TYR A 108 33.11 -0.63 19.45
C TYR A 108 34.43 -0.50 20.24
N LEU A 109 34.50 -1.07 21.44
CA LEU A 109 35.75 -1.18 22.27
C LEU A 109 36.49 0.15 22.47
N GLY A 110 35.77 1.27 22.58
CA GLY A 110 36.36 2.60 22.79
C GLY A 110 36.80 3.31 21.50
N ALA A 111 36.54 2.76 20.32
CA ALA A 111 36.82 3.45 19.07
C ALA A 111 35.94 4.69 18.89
N THR A 112 36.48 5.70 18.18
CA THR A 112 35.68 6.85 17.75
C THR A 112 34.65 6.41 16.68
N VAL A 113 33.36 6.49 17.01
CA VAL A 113 32.28 6.12 16.10
C VAL A 113 31.96 7.27 15.16
N GLN A 114 31.95 7.01 13.84
CA GLN A 114 31.80 8.01 12.78
C GLN A 114 30.82 7.51 11.73
N VAL A 115 30.32 8.39 10.86
CA VAL A 115 29.42 8.00 9.75
C VAL A 115 30.12 6.96 8.86
N ILE A 116 31.36 7.21 8.47
CA ILE A 116 32.23 6.25 7.81
C ILE A 116 33.28 5.77 8.83
N PRO A 117 33.39 4.46 9.13
CA PRO A 117 32.69 3.35 8.48
C PRO A 117 31.44 2.85 9.24
N HIS A 118 31.07 3.39 10.42
CA HIS A 118 30.14 2.70 11.33
C HIS A 118 28.68 2.74 10.81
N ILE A 119 28.19 3.91 10.39
CA ILE A 119 26.85 4.06 9.80
C ILE A 119 26.81 3.35 8.45
N THR A 120 27.81 3.54 7.58
CA THR A 120 27.84 2.88 6.26
C THR A 120 27.93 1.36 6.38
N ASN A 121 28.65 0.82 7.37
CA ASN A 121 28.68 -0.62 7.64
C ASN A 121 27.33 -1.14 8.14
N GLN A 122 26.61 -0.38 8.98
CA GLN A 122 25.28 -0.76 9.43
C GLN A 122 24.27 -0.77 8.26
N ILE A 123 24.35 0.20 7.34
CA ILE A 123 23.54 0.22 6.11
C ILE A 123 23.86 -1.01 5.24
N LYS A 124 25.13 -1.30 4.98
CA LYS A 124 25.53 -2.49 4.22
C LYS A 124 25.06 -3.78 4.87
N HIS A 125 25.10 -3.88 6.21
CA HIS A 125 24.57 -5.01 6.95
C HIS A 125 23.05 -5.17 6.74
N ALA A 126 22.29 -4.08 6.81
CA ALA A 126 20.85 -4.10 6.56
C ALA A 126 20.51 -4.57 5.13
N ILE A 127 21.32 -4.18 4.14
CA ILE A 127 21.17 -4.64 2.75
C ILE A 127 21.43 -6.15 2.66
N ASP A 128 22.53 -6.62 3.26
CA ASP A 128 22.88 -8.05 3.24
C ASP A 128 21.81 -8.93 3.94
N GLU A 129 21.21 -8.44 5.03
CA GLU A 129 20.11 -9.14 5.72
C GLU A 129 18.86 -9.27 4.86
N ALA A 130 18.46 -8.19 4.16
CA ALA A 130 17.28 -8.19 3.31
C ALA A 130 17.44 -9.07 2.06
N THR A 131 18.66 -9.31 1.63
CA THR A 131 18.97 -10.02 0.37
C THR A 131 19.21 -11.52 0.53
N ARG A 132 19.21 -12.03 1.76
CA ARG A 132 19.46 -13.46 2.00
C ARG A 132 18.41 -14.36 1.34
N GLY A 133 18.88 -15.28 0.50
CA GLY A 133 18.03 -16.26 -0.18
C GLY A 133 17.42 -15.78 -1.51
N PHE A 134 17.79 -14.60 -1.98
CA PHE A 134 17.37 -14.03 -3.25
C PHE A 134 18.50 -13.99 -4.27
N ASP A 135 18.15 -14.00 -5.54
CA ASP A 135 19.08 -13.88 -6.65
C ASP A 135 19.43 -12.42 -6.92
N VAL A 136 18.42 -11.54 -6.85
CA VAL A 136 18.54 -10.10 -7.08
C VAL A 136 17.82 -9.31 -5.99
N ALA A 137 18.45 -8.25 -5.54
CA ALA A 137 17.86 -7.24 -4.65
C ALA A 137 17.83 -5.89 -5.34
N LEU A 138 16.65 -5.27 -5.39
CA LEU A 138 16.48 -3.88 -5.77
C LEU A 138 16.46 -3.04 -4.50
N VAL A 139 17.40 -2.12 -4.40
CA VAL A 139 17.58 -1.25 -3.22
C VAL A 139 17.24 0.18 -3.63
N GLU A 140 16.05 0.64 -3.24
CA GLU A 140 15.61 2.00 -3.50
C GLU A 140 16.15 2.96 -2.44
N ILE A 141 16.87 3.99 -2.87
CA ILE A 141 17.31 5.08 -2.00
C ILE A 141 16.32 6.24 -2.09
N GLY A 142 15.62 6.51 -0.99
CA GLY A 142 14.70 7.62 -0.84
C GLY A 142 15.40 8.98 -0.91
N GLY A 143 14.62 10.04 -1.08
CA GLY A 143 15.10 11.39 -1.28
C GLY A 143 15.60 11.66 -2.70
N THR A 144 16.24 12.80 -2.88
CA THR A 144 16.79 13.29 -4.15
C THR A 144 18.31 13.30 -4.08
N VAL A 145 18.98 12.84 -5.14
CA VAL A 145 20.46 12.94 -5.21
C VAL A 145 20.87 14.40 -5.14
N GLY A 146 21.73 14.72 -4.16
CA GLY A 146 22.13 16.08 -3.78
C GLY A 146 21.64 16.46 -2.37
N ASP A 147 20.59 15.81 -1.85
CA ASP A 147 20.11 16.02 -0.48
C ASP A 147 21.10 15.43 0.54
N ILE A 148 21.33 16.15 1.63
CA ILE A 148 22.25 15.74 2.70
C ILE A 148 21.81 14.44 3.35
N GLU A 149 20.50 14.27 3.53
CA GLU A 149 19.88 13.16 4.25
C GLU A 149 20.17 11.80 3.59
N SER A 150 20.26 11.75 2.26
CA SER A 150 20.49 10.51 1.51
C SER A 150 21.98 10.15 1.35
N GLN A 151 22.91 11.05 1.68
CA GLN A 151 24.35 10.85 1.44
C GLN A 151 24.92 9.57 2.09
N PRO A 152 24.62 9.22 3.36
CA PRO A 152 25.15 8.00 3.97
C PRO A 152 24.74 6.72 3.22
N PHE A 153 23.52 6.68 2.66
CA PHE A 153 23.03 5.54 1.87
C PHE A 153 23.75 5.45 0.52
N LEU A 154 23.93 6.59 -0.16
CA LEU A 154 24.68 6.66 -1.43
C LEU A 154 26.14 6.25 -1.23
N GLU A 155 26.76 6.70 -0.13
CA GLU A 155 28.14 6.32 0.21
C GLU A 155 28.25 4.81 0.49
N ALA A 156 27.30 4.22 1.24
CA ALA A 156 27.27 2.76 1.47
C ALA A 156 27.10 1.97 0.16
N ALA A 157 26.23 2.43 -0.73
CA ALA A 157 26.03 1.82 -2.05
C ALA A 157 27.30 1.89 -2.92
N ARG A 158 27.99 3.05 -2.91
CA ARG A 158 29.28 3.23 -3.60
C ARG A 158 30.34 2.26 -3.07
N GLN A 159 30.43 2.12 -1.73
CA GLN A 159 31.36 1.17 -1.08
C GLN A 159 31.03 -0.28 -1.50
N LEU A 160 29.76 -0.68 -1.50
CA LEU A 160 29.34 -2.02 -1.92
C LEU A 160 29.80 -2.34 -3.37
N ARG A 161 29.72 -1.38 -4.29
CA ARG A 161 30.21 -1.60 -5.67
C ARG A 161 31.71 -1.85 -5.70
N ILE A 162 32.49 -1.18 -4.87
CA ILE A 162 33.93 -1.41 -4.77
C ILE A 162 34.22 -2.77 -4.15
N GLU A 163 33.50 -3.13 -3.08
CA GLU A 163 33.72 -4.36 -2.32
C GLU A 163 33.25 -5.62 -3.08
N ARG A 164 32.12 -5.54 -3.81
CA ARG A 164 31.46 -6.69 -4.46
C ARG A 164 31.80 -6.83 -5.94
N GLY A 165 32.19 -5.74 -6.60
CA GLY A 165 32.48 -5.68 -8.02
C GLY A 165 31.31 -5.16 -8.88
N ALA A 166 31.66 -4.64 -10.06
CA ALA A 166 30.69 -4.08 -11.00
C ALA A 166 29.79 -5.13 -11.66
N ASP A 167 30.19 -6.39 -11.64
CA ASP A 167 29.41 -7.54 -12.10
C ASP A 167 28.29 -7.96 -11.11
N LYS A 168 28.28 -7.39 -9.88
CA LYS A 168 27.31 -7.69 -8.83
C LYS A 168 26.47 -6.48 -8.41
N VAL A 169 26.90 -5.28 -8.73
CA VAL A 169 26.24 -4.04 -8.31
C VAL A 169 25.98 -3.16 -9.52
N LEU A 170 24.73 -2.82 -9.77
CA LEU A 170 24.27 -1.95 -10.84
C LEU A 170 23.63 -0.70 -10.26
N PHE A 171 23.93 0.47 -10.80
CA PHE A 171 23.28 1.73 -10.48
C PHE A 171 22.29 2.14 -11.54
N MET A 172 21.04 2.26 -11.18
CA MET A 172 19.95 2.79 -11.98
C MET A 172 19.52 4.14 -11.42
N HIS A 173 19.50 5.15 -12.28
CA HIS A 173 19.18 6.50 -11.86
C HIS A 173 17.96 7.03 -12.62
N LEU A 174 16.92 7.38 -11.87
CA LEU A 174 15.72 8.00 -12.42
C LEU A 174 15.91 9.50 -12.53
N THR A 175 15.50 10.07 -13.65
CA THR A 175 15.57 11.51 -13.91
C THR A 175 14.31 11.99 -14.60
N LEU A 176 14.12 13.32 -14.62
CA LEU A 176 13.03 13.99 -15.33
C LEU A 176 13.55 14.64 -16.60
N VAL A 177 12.87 14.38 -17.72
CA VAL A 177 13.10 15.03 -19.00
C VAL A 177 11.82 15.80 -19.38
N PRO A 178 11.66 17.03 -18.89
CA PRO A 178 10.43 17.77 -19.04
C PRO A 178 10.26 18.30 -20.48
N TYR A 179 9.03 18.33 -20.94
CA TYR A 179 8.61 19.10 -22.12
C TYR A 179 8.17 20.50 -21.68
N ILE A 180 8.83 21.52 -22.21
CA ILE A 180 8.50 22.91 -21.90
C ILE A 180 7.50 23.43 -22.95
N LYS A 181 6.22 23.40 -22.63
CA LYS A 181 5.12 23.79 -23.54
C LYS A 181 5.33 25.17 -24.17
N ALA A 182 5.77 26.16 -23.39
CA ALA A 182 6.03 27.52 -23.88
C ALA A 182 7.17 27.60 -24.92
N ALA A 183 8.12 26.68 -24.86
CA ALA A 183 9.27 26.62 -25.79
C ALA A 183 9.07 25.59 -26.90
N GLY A 184 8.09 24.69 -26.78
CA GLY A 184 7.82 23.63 -27.74
C GLY A 184 8.94 22.59 -27.82
N GLU A 185 9.70 22.37 -26.73
CA GLU A 185 10.88 21.49 -26.77
C GLU A 185 11.12 20.71 -25.49
N ILE A 186 11.76 19.55 -25.65
CA ILE A 186 12.23 18.69 -24.56
C ILE A 186 13.54 19.26 -23.98
N LYS A 187 13.66 19.27 -22.65
CA LYS A 187 14.86 19.76 -21.95
C LYS A 187 15.62 18.63 -21.26
N THR A 188 16.83 18.37 -21.73
CA THR A 188 17.73 17.34 -21.18
C THR A 188 18.67 17.85 -20.06
N LYS A 189 18.72 19.16 -19.82
CA LYS A 189 19.56 19.77 -18.79
C LYS A 189 19.30 19.26 -17.37
N PRO A 190 18.04 19.11 -16.90
CA PRO A 190 17.78 18.58 -15.55
C PRO A 190 18.42 17.20 -15.35
N THR A 191 18.29 16.29 -16.33
CA THR A 191 18.94 14.97 -16.32
C THR A 191 20.47 15.07 -16.25
N GLN A 192 21.07 15.93 -17.08
CA GLN A 192 22.53 16.15 -17.08
C GLN A 192 23.03 16.63 -15.72
N HIS A 193 22.33 17.56 -15.07
CA HIS A 193 22.68 18.08 -13.74
C HIS A 193 22.52 17.00 -12.67
N SER A 194 21.43 16.25 -12.67
CA SER A 194 21.19 15.18 -11.71
C SER A 194 22.28 14.10 -11.76
N VAL A 195 22.66 13.67 -12.96
CA VAL A 195 23.76 12.71 -13.14
C VAL A 195 25.10 13.31 -12.73
N LYS A 196 25.33 14.61 -12.96
CA LYS A 196 26.55 15.28 -12.49
C LYS A 196 26.67 15.26 -10.95
N GLU A 197 25.56 15.50 -10.22
CA GLU A 197 25.55 15.41 -8.77
C GLU A 197 25.83 13.98 -8.28
N LEU A 198 25.22 12.97 -8.90
CA LEU A 198 25.48 11.55 -8.56
C LEU A 198 26.96 11.19 -8.81
N ARG A 199 27.54 11.66 -9.90
CA ARG A 199 28.97 11.45 -10.23
C ARG A 199 29.90 12.16 -9.26
N ALA A 200 29.52 13.32 -8.72
CA ALA A 200 30.30 14.02 -7.71
C ALA A 200 30.45 13.20 -6.41
N LEU A 201 29.48 12.31 -6.13
CA LEU A 201 29.55 11.32 -5.04
C LEU A 201 30.34 10.05 -5.42
N GLY A 202 30.95 10.00 -6.60
CA GLY A 202 31.71 8.84 -7.08
C GLY A 202 30.87 7.70 -7.65
N ILE A 203 29.61 7.94 -8.00
CA ILE A 203 28.70 6.95 -8.58
C ILE A 203 28.42 7.28 -10.04
N GLN A 204 28.85 6.41 -10.96
CA GLN A 204 28.45 6.46 -12.36
C GLN A 204 27.22 5.57 -12.55
N PRO A 205 26.08 6.11 -13.03
CA PRO A 205 24.92 5.27 -13.33
C PRO A 205 25.22 4.36 -14.53
N ASP A 206 24.75 3.12 -14.44
CA ASP A 206 24.82 2.13 -15.52
C ASP A 206 23.62 2.26 -16.45
N ILE A 207 22.46 2.63 -15.89
CA ILE A 207 21.19 2.80 -16.60
C ILE A 207 20.54 4.12 -16.16
N LEU A 208 19.97 4.84 -17.11
CA LEU A 208 19.11 5.99 -16.86
C LEU A 208 17.67 5.64 -17.22
N VAL A 209 16.75 5.88 -16.29
CA VAL A 209 15.31 5.82 -16.55
C VAL A 209 14.79 7.26 -16.59
N CYS A 210 14.46 7.71 -17.77
CA CYS A 210 14.08 9.09 -18.05
C CYS A 210 12.55 9.22 -18.07
N ARG A 211 11.97 9.74 -16.96
CA ARG A 211 10.55 10.08 -16.96
C ARG A 211 10.29 11.25 -17.88
N CYS A 212 9.30 11.14 -18.75
CA CYS A 212 8.93 12.12 -19.77
C CYS A 212 7.41 12.05 -20.04
N GLU A 213 6.84 13.14 -20.59
CA GLU A 213 5.42 13.15 -20.99
C GLU A 213 5.19 12.24 -22.22
N GLU A 214 6.14 12.24 -23.15
CA GLU A 214 6.11 11.44 -24.37
C GLU A 214 7.44 10.68 -24.56
N PRO A 215 7.49 9.59 -25.36
CA PRO A 215 8.72 8.86 -25.62
C PRO A 215 9.85 9.76 -26.14
N LEU A 216 11.06 9.54 -25.63
CA LEU A 216 12.23 10.34 -26.01
C LEU A 216 12.60 10.13 -27.47
N PRO A 217 12.71 11.21 -28.27
CA PRO A 217 13.29 11.14 -29.62
C PRO A 217 14.75 10.64 -29.57
N GLU A 218 15.17 9.97 -30.63
CA GLU A 218 16.51 9.36 -30.74
C GLU A 218 17.66 10.38 -30.58
N ASN A 219 17.51 11.59 -31.12
CA ASN A 219 18.48 12.67 -30.99
C ASN A 219 18.65 13.12 -29.52
N GLU A 220 17.56 13.20 -28.75
CA GLU A 220 17.63 13.57 -27.33
C GLU A 220 18.20 12.41 -26.50
N ARG A 221 17.89 11.16 -26.85
CA ARG A 221 18.48 9.95 -26.24
C ARG A 221 20.01 9.94 -26.41
N ARG A 222 20.51 10.14 -27.63
CA ARG A 222 21.95 10.25 -27.91
C ARG A 222 22.62 11.39 -27.15
N LYS A 223 21.97 12.54 -27.08
CA LYS A 223 22.45 13.69 -26.33
C LYS A 223 22.57 13.39 -24.83
N ILE A 224 21.55 12.77 -24.24
CA ILE A 224 21.59 12.35 -22.82
C ILE A 224 22.75 11.37 -22.64
N ALA A 225 22.85 10.32 -23.45
CA ALA A 225 23.91 9.32 -23.40
C ALA A 225 25.31 9.94 -23.40
N LEU A 226 25.56 10.86 -24.33
CA LEU A 226 26.84 11.57 -24.46
C LEU A 226 27.20 12.37 -23.20
N PHE A 227 26.26 13.17 -22.68
CA PHE A 227 26.54 14.04 -21.54
C PHE A 227 26.62 13.31 -20.20
N THR A 228 25.97 12.15 -20.09
CA THR A 228 25.89 11.36 -18.84
C THR A 228 26.87 10.19 -18.79
N ASN A 229 27.58 9.93 -19.89
CA ASN A 229 28.48 8.79 -20.03
C ASN A 229 27.76 7.44 -19.78
N VAL A 230 26.54 7.31 -20.30
CA VAL A 230 25.73 6.09 -20.28
C VAL A 230 25.54 5.62 -21.73
N PRO A 231 25.62 4.32 -22.03
CA PRO A 231 25.33 3.83 -23.37
C PRO A 231 23.94 4.23 -23.86
N GLU A 232 23.77 4.51 -25.13
CA GLU A 232 22.51 4.97 -25.71
C GLU A 232 21.35 3.99 -25.45
N ASN A 233 21.61 2.68 -25.57
CA ASN A 233 20.64 1.63 -25.28
C ASN A 233 20.26 1.53 -23.79
N ALA A 234 21.06 2.11 -22.88
CA ALA A 234 20.78 2.14 -21.44
C ALA A 234 20.13 3.47 -20.97
N VAL A 235 19.77 4.34 -21.91
CA VAL A 235 18.91 5.50 -21.67
C VAL A 235 17.47 5.11 -21.99
N ILE A 236 16.73 4.72 -20.96
CA ILE A 236 15.38 4.17 -21.07
C ILE A 236 14.36 5.30 -21.00
N SER A 237 13.42 5.32 -21.93
CA SER A 237 12.29 6.26 -21.92
C SER A 237 11.16 5.69 -21.07
N ALA A 238 10.78 6.38 -20.02
CA ALA A 238 9.63 6.06 -19.17
C ALA A 238 8.56 7.14 -19.35
N ALA A 239 7.78 7.02 -20.44
CA ALA A 239 6.70 7.94 -20.72
C ALA A 239 5.55 7.80 -19.71
N ASP A 240 4.81 8.90 -19.50
CA ASP A 240 3.63 8.88 -18.63
C ASP A 240 2.58 7.92 -19.20
N ALA A 241 2.05 7.05 -18.35
CA ALA A 241 1.04 6.08 -18.72
C ALA A 241 -0.28 6.38 -17.98
N ASP A 242 -1.39 6.04 -18.61
CA ASP A 242 -2.74 6.17 -18.05
C ASP A 242 -3.00 5.21 -16.88
N THR A 243 -2.23 4.11 -16.81
CA THR A 243 -2.22 3.18 -15.68
C THR A 243 -0.81 2.71 -15.36
N ILE A 244 -0.53 2.60 -14.05
CA ILE A 244 0.78 2.11 -13.55
C ILE A 244 1.08 0.67 -14.00
N TYR A 245 0.06 -0.11 -14.34
CA TYR A 245 0.21 -1.50 -14.75
C TYR A 245 0.81 -1.67 -16.16
N LYS A 246 0.85 -0.62 -16.98
CA LYS A 246 1.56 -0.62 -18.28
C LYS A 246 3.08 -0.53 -18.13
N LEU A 247 3.56 -0.06 -16.98
CA LEU A 247 4.98 0.25 -16.81
C LEU A 247 5.90 -0.97 -17.01
N PRO A 248 5.64 -2.19 -16.48
CA PRO A 248 6.46 -3.35 -16.78
C PRO A 248 6.53 -3.69 -18.27
N LEU A 249 5.39 -3.64 -18.98
CA LEU A 249 5.34 -3.89 -20.42
C LEU A 249 6.13 -2.86 -21.21
N TRP A 250 6.06 -1.61 -20.81
CA TRP A 250 6.81 -0.53 -21.45
C TRP A 250 8.31 -0.68 -21.24
N LEU A 251 8.75 -0.88 -20.00
CA LEU A 251 10.16 -1.04 -19.67
C LEU A 251 10.78 -2.27 -20.37
N HIS A 252 10.02 -3.35 -20.52
CA HIS A 252 10.42 -4.52 -21.30
C HIS A 252 10.61 -4.17 -22.78
N ARG A 253 9.69 -3.42 -23.39
CA ARG A 253 9.82 -2.97 -24.80
C ARG A 253 11.05 -2.08 -25.02
N GLU A 254 11.42 -1.29 -24.02
CA GLU A 254 12.67 -0.49 -24.03
C GLU A 254 13.93 -1.36 -23.80
N GLY A 255 13.80 -2.67 -23.54
CA GLY A 255 14.90 -3.62 -23.36
C GLY A 255 15.57 -3.56 -21.98
N LEU A 256 14.91 -2.95 -20.98
CA LEU A 256 15.53 -2.71 -19.67
C LEU A 256 15.94 -4.00 -18.96
N ASP A 257 15.08 -5.00 -18.93
CA ASP A 257 15.37 -6.28 -18.29
C ASP A 257 16.49 -7.06 -18.97
N ASP A 258 16.62 -7.00 -20.31
CA ASP A 258 17.73 -7.60 -21.04
C ASP A 258 19.06 -6.94 -20.69
N ILE A 259 19.09 -5.60 -20.57
CA ILE A 259 20.28 -4.85 -20.13
C ILE A 259 20.68 -5.24 -18.72
N VAL A 260 19.73 -5.38 -17.80
CA VAL A 260 20.00 -5.79 -16.42
C VAL A 260 20.56 -7.22 -16.37
N VAL A 261 19.96 -8.15 -17.10
CA VAL A 261 20.39 -9.55 -17.17
C VAL A 261 21.82 -9.64 -17.73
N GLU A 262 22.10 -8.93 -18.81
CA GLU A 262 23.44 -8.90 -19.43
C GLU A 262 24.48 -8.30 -18.48
N ARG A 263 24.21 -7.13 -17.88
CA ARG A 263 25.15 -6.41 -17.01
C ARG A 263 25.49 -7.15 -15.74
N LEU A 264 24.52 -7.82 -15.13
CA LEU A 264 24.70 -8.59 -13.90
C LEU A 264 25.03 -10.06 -14.16
N HIS A 265 25.14 -10.49 -15.42
CA HIS A 265 25.39 -11.89 -15.81
C HIS A 265 24.43 -12.86 -15.11
N LEU A 266 23.12 -12.56 -15.19
CA LEU A 266 22.07 -13.37 -14.57
C LEU A 266 21.73 -14.57 -15.44
N ASP A 267 21.58 -15.74 -14.81
CA ASP A 267 21.03 -16.94 -15.46
C ASP A 267 19.50 -16.85 -15.44
N ALA A 268 18.92 -16.22 -16.45
CA ALA A 268 17.51 -15.87 -16.51
C ALA A 268 16.83 -16.49 -17.73
N LYS A 269 15.56 -16.86 -17.57
CA LYS A 269 14.70 -17.36 -18.65
C LYS A 269 14.26 -16.21 -19.56
N PRO A 270 13.69 -16.50 -20.74
CA PRO A 270 12.94 -15.50 -21.50
C PRO A 270 11.80 -14.90 -20.67
N THR A 271 11.52 -13.62 -20.86
CA THR A 271 10.47 -12.89 -20.15
C THR A 271 9.08 -13.44 -20.52
N ASP A 272 8.25 -13.74 -19.51
CA ASP A 272 6.85 -14.11 -19.70
C ASP A 272 5.96 -13.09 -18.93
N LEU A 273 5.37 -12.17 -19.68
CA LEU A 273 4.45 -11.16 -19.17
C LEU A 273 2.98 -11.45 -19.50
N SER A 274 2.63 -12.68 -19.86
CA SER A 274 1.28 -13.06 -20.28
C SER A 274 0.22 -12.78 -19.19
N GLN A 275 0.55 -13.03 -17.93
CA GLN A 275 -0.34 -12.72 -16.79
C GLN A 275 -0.50 -11.20 -16.63
N TRP A 276 0.59 -10.45 -16.74
CA TRP A 276 0.59 -9.00 -16.62
C TRP A 276 -0.17 -8.32 -17.77
N GLN A 277 -0.02 -8.85 -19.01
CA GLN A 277 -0.78 -8.37 -20.15
C GLN A 277 -2.30 -8.53 -19.94
N ARG A 278 -2.75 -9.67 -19.38
CA ARG A 278 -4.17 -9.86 -19.04
C ARG A 278 -4.69 -8.81 -18.05
N THR A 279 -3.87 -8.43 -17.06
CA THR A 279 -4.21 -7.36 -16.11
C THR A 279 -4.40 -6.03 -16.84
N VAL A 280 -3.48 -5.66 -17.72
CA VAL A 280 -3.57 -4.43 -18.53
C VAL A 280 -4.79 -4.45 -19.45
N ASP A 281 -5.03 -5.56 -20.12
CA ASP A 281 -6.20 -5.71 -21.02
C ASP A 281 -7.52 -5.55 -20.28
N ALA A 282 -7.61 -6.04 -19.03
CA ALA A 282 -8.81 -5.88 -18.19
C ALA A 282 -9.02 -4.43 -17.74
N VAL A 283 -7.93 -3.70 -17.47
CA VAL A 283 -7.99 -2.27 -17.12
C VAL A 283 -8.43 -1.42 -18.32
N GLU A 284 -7.91 -1.73 -19.51
CA GLU A 284 -8.19 -0.96 -20.72
C GLU A 284 -9.59 -1.22 -21.31
N ASN A 285 -10.09 -2.45 -21.15
CA ASN A 285 -11.32 -2.90 -21.78
C ASN A 285 -12.37 -3.39 -20.76
N PRO A 286 -12.79 -2.53 -19.80
CA PRO A 286 -13.85 -2.88 -18.86
C PRO A 286 -15.18 -3.06 -19.60
N LYS A 287 -15.99 -4.03 -19.17
CA LYS A 287 -17.30 -4.33 -19.76
C LYS A 287 -18.44 -3.58 -19.06
N ASP A 288 -18.15 -3.06 -17.87
CA ASP A 288 -19.12 -2.37 -17.03
C ASP A 288 -18.43 -1.25 -16.26
N GLU A 289 -19.19 -0.43 -15.54
CA GLU A 289 -18.71 0.65 -14.71
C GLU A 289 -19.59 0.78 -13.48
N VAL A 290 -18.97 1.01 -12.30
CA VAL A 290 -19.67 1.29 -11.05
C VAL A 290 -19.08 2.48 -10.33
N ARG A 291 -19.90 3.21 -9.58
CA ARG A 291 -19.49 4.33 -8.72
C ARG A 291 -19.43 3.88 -7.27
N VAL A 292 -18.24 3.87 -6.71
CA VAL A 292 -17.99 3.53 -5.29
C VAL A 292 -17.68 4.81 -4.53
N PHE A 293 -18.51 5.13 -3.56
CA PHE A 293 -18.35 6.28 -2.68
C PHE A 293 -17.53 5.88 -1.45
N ILE A 294 -16.40 6.56 -1.24
CA ILE A 294 -15.48 6.31 -0.13
C ILE A 294 -15.64 7.45 0.88
N VAL A 295 -16.31 7.16 2.01
CA VAL A 295 -16.60 8.17 3.04
C VAL A 295 -15.50 8.14 4.11
N GLY A 296 -14.56 9.06 4.00
CA GLY A 296 -13.32 9.10 4.81
C GLY A 296 -13.03 10.46 5.42
N LYS A 297 -11.81 10.61 5.99
CA LYS A 297 -11.32 11.85 6.64
C LYS A 297 -10.23 12.56 5.86
N TYR A 298 -9.48 11.84 5.03
CA TYR A 298 -8.26 12.32 4.35
C TYR A 298 -8.44 12.35 2.84
N VAL A 299 -9.65 12.67 2.41
CA VAL A 299 -10.09 12.54 1.00
C VAL A 299 -9.38 13.49 0.03
N GLU A 300 -8.82 14.59 0.52
CA GLU A 300 -8.03 15.53 -0.28
C GLU A 300 -6.65 14.96 -0.66
N HIS A 301 -6.14 13.97 0.09
CA HIS A 301 -4.84 13.34 -0.13
C HIS A 301 -5.00 11.89 -0.58
N LYS A 302 -5.01 11.68 -1.89
CA LYS A 302 -5.19 10.34 -2.50
C LYS A 302 -4.16 9.30 -2.01
N ASP A 303 -2.95 9.73 -1.66
CA ASP A 303 -1.90 8.84 -1.18
C ASP A 303 -2.15 8.34 0.25
N ALA A 304 -3.04 8.99 1.04
CA ALA A 304 -3.46 8.50 2.36
C ALA A 304 -4.31 7.22 2.29
N TYR A 305 -4.89 6.92 1.13
CA TYR A 305 -5.72 5.74 0.86
C TYR A 305 -5.25 4.98 -0.38
N LYS A 306 -3.93 4.94 -0.59
CA LYS A 306 -3.34 4.38 -1.82
C LYS A 306 -3.71 2.91 -2.00
N SER A 307 -3.46 2.07 -1.00
CA SER A 307 -3.78 0.64 -1.07
C SER A 307 -5.29 0.39 -1.25
N LEU A 308 -6.13 1.18 -0.59
CA LEU A 308 -7.58 1.09 -0.73
C LEU A 308 -8.05 1.36 -2.17
N GLY A 309 -7.55 2.47 -2.76
CA GLY A 309 -7.86 2.81 -4.14
C GLY A 309 -7.41 1.75 -5.14
N GLU A 310 -6.22 1.18 -4.93
CA GLU A 310 -5.72 0.07 -5.75
C GLU A 310 -6.54 -1.21 -5.53
N ALA A 311 -6.89 -1.57 -4.29
CA ALA A 311 -7.70 -2.76 -4.00
C ALA A 311 -9.09 -2.73 -4.67
N LEU A 312 -9.74 -1.56 -4.69
CA LEU A 312 -11.00 -1.37 -5.42
C LEU A 312 -10.81 -1.53 -6.94
N ARG A 313 -9.70 -1.01 -7.51
CA ARG A 313 -9.36 -1.24 -8.92
C ARG A 313 -9.08 -2.71 -9.21
N HIS A 314 -8.39 -3.42 -8.31
CA HIS A 314 -8.16 -4.85 -8.43
C HIS A 314 -9.48 -5.64 -8.45
N GLY A 315 -10.41 -5.31 -7.55
CA GLY A 315 -11.78 -5.86 -7.60
C GLY A 315 -12.47 -5.58 -8.94
N GLY A 316 -12.24 -4.39 -9.51
CA GLY A 316 -12.69 -4.02 -10.85
C GLY A 316 -12.09 -4.89 -11.95
N ILE A 317 -10.78 -5.13 -11.93
CA ILE A 317 -10.06 -6.00 -12.88
C ILE A 317 -10.68 -7.40 -12.90
N HIS A 318 -10.90 -7.99 -11.72
CA HIS A 318 -11.46 -9.33 -11.59
C HIS A 318 -12.94 -9.43 -11.97
N ASN A 319 -13.66 -8.31 -11.95
CA ASN A 319 -15.06 -8.22 -12.39
C ASN A 319 -15.22 -7.65 -13.82
N ALA A 320 -14.13 -7.41 -14.55
CA ALA A 320 -14.13 -6.71 -15.83
C ALA A 320 -14.93 -5.38 -15.78
N THR A 321 -14.77 -4.63 -14.69
CA THR A 321 -15.57 -3.44 -14.36
C THR A 321 -14.64 -2.25 -14.06
N ARG A 322 -14.94 -1.10 -14.63
CA ARG A 322 -14.31 0.16 -14.23
C ARG A 322 -14.92 0.63 -12.91
N VAL A 323 -14.09 0.83 -11.90
CA VAL A 323 -14.53 1.38 -10.61
C VAL A 323 -14.20 2.87 -10.58
N GLN A 324 -15.23 3.70 -10.62
CA GLN A 324 -15.13 5.14 -10.38
C GLN A 324 -15.13 5.39 -8.88
N LEU A 325 -14.06 6.02 -8.36
CA LEU A 325 -13.88 6.30 -6.95
C LEU A 325 -14.31 7.75 -6.66
N GLU A 326 -15.39 7.89 -5.86
CA GLU A 326 -15.91 9.16 -5.39
C GLU A 326 -15.51 9.37 -3.92
N TRP A 327 -14.62 10.31 -3.70
CA TRP A 327 -14.09 10.61 -2.36
C TRP A 327 -14.96 11.64 -1.66
N VAL A 328 -15.48 11.30 -0.48
CA VAL A 328 -16.40 12.12 0.31
C VAL A 328 -15.85 12.33 1.71
N ASP A 329 -15.74 13.59 2.15
CA ASP A 329 -15.44 13.87 3.55
C ASP A 329 -16.65 13.52 4.42
N SER A 330 -16.39 12.78 5.50
CA SER A 330 -17.44 12.37 6.44
C SER A 330 -18.11 13.57 7.14
N GLU A 331 -17.45 14.72 7.25
CA GLU A 331 -18.04 15.97 7.77
C GLU A 331 -19.06 16.58 6.80
N ASP A 332 -18.93 16.36 5.49
CA ASP A 332 -19.94 16.75 4.50
C ASP A 332 -21.25 15.98 4.70
N ILE A 333 -21.17 14.71 5.12
CA ILE A 333 -22.35 13.92 5.47
C ILE A 333 -23.06 14.51 6.70
N GLU A 334 -22.31 14.94 7.74
CA GLU A 334 -22.87 15.55 8.94
C GLU A 334 -23.60 16.86 8.63
N THR A 335 -23.07 17.66 7.70
CA THR A 335 -23.59 19.00 7.40
C THR A 335 -24.68 19.03 6.35
N ARG A 336 -24.61 18.18 5.32
CA ARG A 336 -25.49 18.19 4.13
C ARG A 336 -26.50 17.05 4.14
N GLY A 337 -26.28 16.04 4.99
CA GLY A 337 -27.04 14.80 5.01
C GLY A 337 -26.63 13.80 3.91
N PRO A 338 -26.80 12.48 4.18
CA PRO A 338 -26.35 11.43 3.26
C PRO A 338 -27.11 11.44 1.93
N ASP A 339 -28.39 11.79 1.89
CA ASP A 339 -29.17 11.85 0.65
C ASP A 339 -28.61 12.87 -0.36
N ALA A 340 -28.10 13.99 0.12
CA ALA A 340 -27.56 15.05 -0.75
C ALA A 340 -26.22 14.66 -1.38
N VAL A 341 -25.49 13.72 -0.76
CA VAL A 341 -24.10 13.40 -1.13
C VAL A 341 -23.98 12.02 -1.78
N LEU A 342 -24.76 11.03 -1.31
CA LEU A 342 -24.59 9.60 -1.67
C LEU A 342 -25.67 9.06 -2.63
N HIS A 343 -26.57 9.90 -3.16
CA HIS A 343 -27.76 9.48 -3.93
C HIS A 343 -27.44 8.64 -5.18
N ASP A 344 -26.26 8.80 -5.77
CA ASP A 344 -25.84 8.10 -6.99
C ASP A 344 -24.92 6.92 -6.72
N ALA A 345 -24.71 6.52 -5.46
CA ALA A 345 -23.80 5.45 -5.12
C ALA A 345 -24.30 4.09 -5.61
N ASP A 346 -23.43 3.35 -6.29
CA ASP A 346 -23.65 1.93 -6.59
C ASP A 346 -23.19 1.04 -5.42
N ALA A 347 -22.20 1.54 -4.65
CA ALA A 347 -21.75 0.95 -3.40
C ALA A 347 -21.06 2.01 -2.54
N ILE A 348 -21.01 1.78 -1.21
CA ILE A 348 -20.44 2.69 -0.24
C ILE A 348 -19.38 1.95 0.59
N LEU A 349 -18.19 2.57 0.70
CA LEU A 349 -17.10 2.07 1.52
C LEU A 349 -16.72 3.09 2.60
N VAL A 350 -16.59 2.63 3.85
CA VAL A 350 -16.07 3.43 4.96
C VAL A 350 -14.71 2.85 5.38
N PRO A 351 -13.60 3.57 5.12
CA PRO A 351 -12.26 3.08 5.38
C PRO A 351 -11.84 3.19 6.85
N GLY A 352 -10.68 2.64 7.15
CA GLY A 352 -9.94 2.83 8.38
C GLY A 352 -9.68 4.31 8.71
N GLY A 353 -9.34 4.57 9.95
CA GLY A 353 -9.04 5.90 10.47
C GLY A 353 -9.00 5.90 11.99
N PHE A 354 -8.77 7.08 12.58
CA PHE A 354 -8.67 7.26 14.04
C PHE A 354 -9.34 8.56 14.47
N GLY A 355 -9.80 8.58 15.73
CA GLY A 355 -10.26 9.76 16.44
C GLY A 355 -11.63 10.29 16.00
N LYS A 356 -12.17 11.21 16.78
CA LYS A 356 -13.59 11.62 16.83
C LYS A 356 -14.10 12.35 15.58
N ARG A 357 -13.26 13.10 14.85
CA ARG A 357 -13.68 13.94 13.72
C ARG A 357 -14.37 13.11 12.64
N GLY A 358 -15.58 13.52 12.22
CA GLY A 358 -16.37 12.88 11.15
C GLY A 358 -16.91 11.47 11.48
N PHE A 359 -16.91 11.05 12.76
CA PHE A 359 -17.40 9.73 13.13
C PHE A 359 -18.91 9.60 13.00
N GLU A 360 -19.68 10.62 13.40
CA GLU A 360 -21.14 10.60 13.26
C GLU A 360 -21.56 10.62 11.79
N GLY A 361 -20.82 11.31 10.91
CA GLY A 361 -21.05 11.24 9.47
C GLY A 361 -20.85 9.83 8.90
N LYS A 362 -19.87 9.08 9.41
CA LYS A 362 -19.68 7.67 9.07
C LYS A 362 -20.84 6.81 9.56
N ILE A 363 -21.34 7.02 10.79
CA ILE A 363 -22.52 6.32 11.33
C ILE A 363 -23.76 6.60 10.47
N GLN A 364 -24.01 7.87 10.10
CA GLN A 364 -25.09 8.26 9.19
C GLN A 364 -24.95 7.59 7.81
N THR A 365 -23.74 7.46 7.31
CA THR A 365 -23.43 6.77 6.05
C THR A 365 -23.79 5.28 6.14
N VAL A 366 -23.42 4.61 7.22
CA VAL A 366 -23.77 3.19 7.46
C VAL A 366 -25.30 3.01 7.48
N LYS A 367 -26.01 3.86 8.25
CA LYS A 367 -27.47 3.84 8.32
C LYS A 367 -28.10 3.99 6.94
N TYR A 368 -27.63 4.97 6.17
CA TYR A 368 -28.12 5.22 4.82
C TYR A 368 -27.95 4.00 3.92
N ALA A 369 -26.76 3.38 3.92
CA ALA A 369 -26.48 2.19 3.14
C ALA A 369 -27.37 1.01 3.57
N ARG A 370 -27.46 0.74 4.88
CA ARG A 370 -28.22 -0.37 5.45
C ARG A 370 -29.72 -0.25 5.15
N GLU A 371 -30.32 0.92 5.35
CA GLU A 371 -31.77 1.13 5.16
C GLU A 371 -32.16 1.15 3.68
N ARG A 372 -31.27 1.56 2.77
CA ARG A 372 -31.55 1.62 1.33
C ARG A 372 -31.08 0.39 0.56
N GLY A 373 -30.46 -0.57 1.23
CA GLY A 373 -29.93 -1.78 0.60
C GLY A 373 -28.80 -1.51 -0.39
N ILE A 374 -28.00 -0.44 -0.16
CA ILE A 374 -26.82 -0.14 -0.98
C ILE A 374 -25.65 -0.97 -0.45
N PRO A 375 -24.93 -1.74 -1.30
CA PRO A 375 -23.77 -2.51 -0.87
C PRO A 375 -22.81 -1.68 -0.01
N TYR A 376 -22.49 -2.20 1.19
CA TYR A 376 -21.68 -1.52 2.19
C TYR A 376 -20.46 -2.34 2.56
N PHE A 377 -19.27 -1.70 2.56
CA PHE A 377 -18.05 -2.28 3.05
C PHE A 377 -17.39 -1.37 4.11
N GLY A 378 -17.26 -1.88 5.34
CA GLY A 378 -16.57 -1.19 6.44
C GLY A 378 -15.22 -1.82 6.75
N ILE A 379 -14.14 -1.03 6.77
CA ILE A 379 -12.79 -1.51 7.06
C ILE A 379 -12.31 -0.87 8.37
N CYS A 380 -11.87 -1.67 9.35
CA CYS A 380 -11.29 -1.23 10.63
C CYS A 380 -12.22 -0.21 11.32
N TYR A 381 -11.93 1.07 11.28
CA TYR A 381 -12.78 2.13 11.83
C TYR A 381 -14.17 2.18 11.15
N GLY A 382 -14.28 1.74 9.90
CA GLY A 382 -15.56 1.56 9.21
C GLY A 382 -16.41 0.44 9.81
N MET A 383 -15.78 -0.63 10.32
CA MET A 383 -16.48 -1.66 11.09
C MET A 383 -16.95 -1.09 12.44
N HIS A 384 -16.14 -0.26 13.13
CA HIS A 384 -16.57 0.39 14.37
C HIS A 384 -17.83 1.24 14.16
N ALA A 385 -17.87 2.02 13.07
CA ALA A 385 -19.06 2.82 12.73
C ALA A 385 -20.28 1.93 12.47
N ALA A 386 -20.11 0.79 11.78
CA ALA A 386 -21.17 -0.17 11.50
C ALA A 386 -21.72 -0.83 12.77
N VAL A 387 -20.84 -1.21 13.70
CA VAL A 387 -21.25 -1.77 15.01
C VAL A 387 -22.03 -0.75 15.84
N VAL A 388 -21.55 0.50 15.90
CA VAL A 388 -22.23 1.57 16.66
C VAL A 388 -23.59 1.90 16.06
N GLU A 389 -23.69 2.04 14.73
CA GLU A 389 -24.96 2.26 14.04
C GLU A 389 -25.95 1.15 14.31
N PHE A 390 -25.53 -0.10 14.08
CA PHE A 390 -26.39 -1.26 14.28
C PHE A 390 -26.85 -1.39 15.74
N ALA A 391 -25.96 -1.11 16.69
CA ALA A 391 -26.30 -1.11 18.12
C ALA A 391 -27.36 -0.06 18.45
N ARG A 392 -27.23 1.17 17.94
CA ARG A 392 -28.16 2.28 18.19
C ARG A 392 -29.52 2.03 17.51
N ASP A 393 -29.50 1.78 16.22
CA ASP A 393 -30.71 1.83 15.39
C ASP A 393 -31.41 0.47 15.23
N ALA A 394 -30.68 -0.65 15.24
CA ALA A 394 -31.26 -1.98 15.07
C ALA A 394 -31.43 -2.73 16.41
N ALA A 395 -30.47 -2.64 17.34
CA ALA A 395 -30.52 -3.34 18.62
C ALA A 395 -31.08 -2.48 19.79
N GLY A 396 -31.42 -1.21 19.55
CA GLY A 396 -32.04 -0.30 20.51
C GLY A 396 -31.13 0.04 21.70
N ILE A 397 -29.82 0.16 21.48
CA ILE A 397 -28.83 0.59 22.47
C ILE A 397 -28.49 2.05 22.21
N ALA A 398 -29.38 2.96 22.66
CA ALA A 398 -29.26 4.38 22.33
C ALA A 398 -27.94 5.03 22.80
N GLY A 399 -27.33 4.52 23.88
CA GLY A 399 -26.04 4.99 24.41
C GLY A 399 -24.81 4.36 23.75
N ALA A 400 -24.98 3.54 22.69
CA ALA A 400 -23.87 2.84 22.06
C ALA A 400 -22.84 3.80 21.45
N GLY A 401 -21.56 3.55 21.72
CA GLY A 401 -20.45 4.37 21.26
C GLY A 401 -19.12 3.61 21.27
N SER A 402 -18.06 4.37 20.97
CA SER A 402 -16.68 3.91 21.05
C SER A 402 -15.91 4.72 22.10
N THR A 403 -15.18 4.05 22.98
CA THR A 403 -14.30 4.73 23.96
C THR A 403 -13.12 5.46 23.29
N GLU A 404 -12.83 5.20 22.02
CA GLU A 404 -11.90 6.01 21.23
C GLU A 404 -12.40 7.45 21.04
N ASN A 405 -13.72 7.62 20.86
CA ASN A 405 -14.33 8.90 20.51
C ASN A 405 -14.95 9.60 21.71
N ASP A 406 -15.46 8.84 22.66
CA ASP A 406 -16.06 9.32 23.91
C ASP A 406 -15.74 8.31 25.02
N ARG A 407 -14.81 8.68 25.91
CA ARG A 407 -14.36 7.83 27.02
C ARG A 407 -15.47 7.50 28.02
N ASP A 408 -16.46 8.39 28.12
CA ASP A 408 -17.57 8.30 29.08
C ASP A 408 -18.85 7.76 28.42
N CYS A 409 -18.76 7.17 27.20
CA CYS A 409 -19.95 6.65 26.52
C CYS A 409 -20.62 5.56 27.37
N ALA A 410 -21.97 5.65 27.48
CA ALA A 410 -22.76 4.82 28.39
C ALA A 410 -22.68 3.32 28.01
N ASP A 411 -22.68 3.01 26.73
CA ASP A 411 -22.63 1.66 26.19
C ASP A 411 -21.44 1.50 25.21
N PRO A 412 -20.24 1.18 25.72
CA PRO A 412 -19.02 1.07 24.89
C PRO A 412 -19.01 -0.22 24.07
N VAL A 413 -19.75 -0.23 22.94
CA VAL A 413 -19.80 -1.39 22.03
C VAL A 413 -18.48 -1.58 21.27
N ILE A 414 -17.68 -0.52 21.20
CA ILE A 414 -16.27 -0.54 20.77
C ILE A 414 -15.45 -0.01 21.94
N ALA A 415 -14.43 -0.77 22.35
CA ALA A 415 -13.63 -0.42 23.52
C ALA A 415 -12.17 -0.87 23.39
N LEU A 416 -11.29 -0.25 24.17
CA LEU A 416 -9.93 -0.74 24.37
C LEU A 416 -9.98 -2.06 25.15
N ILE A 417 -9.29 -3.08 24.67
CA ILE A 417 -9.13 -4.32 25.43
C ILE A 417 -7.99 -4.11 26.43
N THR A 418 -8.35 -4.03 27.71
CA THR A 418 -7.42 -3.76 28.80
C THR A 418 -6.70 -5.02 29.29
N GLU A 419 -7.28 -6.21 29.05
CA GLU A 419 -6.71 -7.48 29.45
C GLU A 419 -6.73 -8.46 28.27
N TRP A 420 -5.59 -8.93 27.89
CA TRP A 420 -5.38 -9.86 26.79
C TRP A 420 -4.66 -11.12 27.31
N THR A 421 -5.22 -12.29 27.04
CA THR A 421 -4.55 -13.56 27.27
C THR A 421 -3.88 -14.02 25.98
N GLN A 422 -2.56 -13.88 25.88
CA GLN A 422 -1.82 -14.64 24.86
C GLN A 422 -1.66 -16.09 25.31
N GLY A 423 -1.92 -17.03 24.41
CA GLY A 423 -1.87 -18.47 24.69
C GLY A 423 -0.54 -18.91 25.28
N ALA A 424 -0.47 -19.04 26.58
CA ALA A 424 0.54 -19.56 27.51
C ALA A 424 0.47 -18.88 28.89
N GLY A 425 -0.61 -18.14 29.20
CA GLY A 425 -0.86 -17.62 30.54
C GLY A 425 -0.31 -16.23 30.86
N ASP A 426 0.32 -15.53 29.91
CA ASP A 426 0.72 -14.14 30.10
C ASP A 426 -0.42 -13.20 29.74
N VAL A 427 -0.93 -12.47 30.76
CA VAL A 427 -1.92 -11.40 30.60
C VAL A 427 -1.19 -10.12 30.26
N GLN A 428 -1.28 -9.65 29.03
CA GLN A 428 -0.88 -8.28 28.69
C GLN A 428 -1.97 -7.30 29.12
N ARG A 429 -1.65 -6.45 30.08
CA ARG A 429 -2.52 -5.32 30.45
C ARG A 429 -2.24 -4.14 29.54
N ARG A 430 -3.29 -3.65 28.89
CA ARG A 430 -3.27 -2.39 28.15
C ARG A 430 -4.01 -1.34 28.95
N ASP A 431 -3.33 -0.26 29.32
CA ASP A 431 -3.93 0.90 29.96
C ASP A 431 -3.70 2.16 29.12
N GLU A 432 -4.35 3.25 29.52
CA GLU A 432 -4.25 4.53 28.80
C GLU A 432 -2.87 5.18 28.88
N GLN A 433 -1.98 4.69 29.75
CA GLN A 433 -0.61 5.17 29.94
C GLN A 433 0.43 4.29 29.21
N SER A 434 -0.04 3.19 28.61
CA SER A 434 0.83 2.32 27.79
C SER A 434 1.35 3.09 26.58
N ASP A 435 2.60 2.85 26.22
CA ASP A 435 3.26 3.48 25.07
C ASP A 435 2.39 3.35 23.83
N LEU A 436 2.05 4.49 23.22
CA LEU A 436 1.14 4.57 22.07
C LEU A 436 1.56 3.69 20.88
N GLY A 437 2.86 3.39 20.73
CA GLY A 437 3.40 2.46 19.71
C GLY A 437 3.28 0.99 20.10
N GLY A 438 3.24 0.64 21.41
CA GLY A 438 3.35 -0.74 21.91
C GLY A 438 2.02 -1.49 22.11
N THR A 439 0.87 -0.84 21.93
CA THR A 439 -0.47 -1.41 22.25
C THR A 439 -1.33 -1.74 21.04
N MET A 440 -0.86 -1.46 19.81
CA MET A 440 -1.60 -1.79 18.59
C MET A 440 -1.49 -3.28 18.24
N ARG A 441 -2.60 -3.85 17.74
CA ARG A 441 -2.54 -5.09 16.97
C ARG A 441 -1.99 -4.74 15.59
N LEU A 442 -0.83 -5.30 15.27
CA LEU A 442 -0.11 -5.04 14.04
C LEU A 442 0.23 -6.35 13.33
N GLY A 443 0.17 -6.31 11.99
CA GLY A 443 0.57 -7.42 11.13
C GLY A 443 -0.48 -8.48 10.94
N ALA A 444 -0.08 -9.58 10.29
CA ALA A 444 -0.98 -10.64 9.89
C ALA A 444 -1.38 -11.54 11.06
N GLN A 445 -2.69 -11.68 11.28
CA GLN A 445 -3.28 -12.53 12.31
C GLN A 445 -4.33 -13.47 11.72
N GLU A 446 -4.53 -14.60 12.38
CA GLU A 446 -5.50 -15.60 11.97
C GLU A 446 -6.92 -15.20 12.36
N CYS A 447 -7.86 -15.41 11.42
CA CYS A 447 -9.29 -15.25 11.63
C CYS A 447 -10.02 -16.53 11.21
N LEU A 448 -10.84 -17.06 12.10
CA LEU A 448 -11.68 -18.24 11.90
C LEU A 448 -13.02 -17.81 11.33
N LEU A 449 -13.39 -18.32 10.14
CA LEU A 449 -14.62 -17.95 9.44
C LEU A 449 -15.75 -18.91 9.77
N LYS A 450 -16.94 -18.34 9.98
CA LYS A 450 -18.17 -19.11 10.26
C LYS A 450 -18.76 -19.64 8.96
N ALA A 451 -19.11 -20.92 8.94
CA ALA A 451 -19.77 -21.54 7.79
C ALA A 451 -21.13 -20.89 7.48
N GLY A 452 -21.46 -20.75 6.19
CA GLY A 452 -22.71 -20.15 5.71
C GLY A 452 -22.74 -18.62 5.79
N THR A 453 -21.60 -17.97 5.87
CA THR A 453 -21.44 -16.52 5.84
C THR A 453 -20.89 -16.05 4.49
N ILE A 454 -21.16 -14.79 4.13
CA ILE A 454 -20.65 -14.18 2.89
C ILE A 454 -19.12 -14.26 2.88
N ALA A 455 -18.47 -13.87 3.98
CA ALA A 455 -17.02 -13.91 4.11
C ALA A 455 -16.47 -15.32 3.84
N ARG A 456 -17.06 -16.36 4.46
CA ARG A 456 -16.61 -17.75 4.28
C ARG A 456 -16.75 -18.23 2.82
N GLU A 457 -17.81 -17.83 2.14
CA GLU A 457 -18.03 -18.16 0.73
C GLU A 457 -17.01 -17.48 -0.18
N LEU A 458 -16.75 -16.18 0.05
CA LEU A 458 -15.80 -15.40 -0.75
C LEU A 458 -14.36 -15.90 -0.62
N TYR A 459 -13.90 -16.19 0.61
CA TYR A 459 -12.55 -16.71 0.83
C TYR A 459 -12.39 -18.19 0.45
N GLY A 460 -13.46 -18.97 0.50
CA GLY A 460 -13.40 -20.41 0.25
C GLY A 460 -12.55 -21.20 1.26
N ALA A 461 -12.28 -20.66 2.45
CA ALA A 461 -11.42 -21.22 3.49
C ALA A 461 -12.04 -21.07 4.88
N ASP A 462 -11.75 -21.99 5.82
CA ASP A 462 -12.23 -21.92 7.20
C ASP A 462 -11.39 -20.96 8.08
N THR A 463 -10.13 -20.76 7.69
CA THR A 463 -9.19 -19.87 8.36
C THR A 463 -8.52 -18.99 7.33
N ILE A 464 -8.42 -17.71 7.63
CA ILE A 464 -7.73 -16.71 6.82
C ILE A 464 -6.66 -16.00 7.65
N ARG A 465 -5.78 -15.29 6.98
CA ARG A 465 -4.75 -14.51 7.64
C ARG A 465 -4.70 -13.13 7.02
N GLU A 466 -4.97 -12.08 7.84
CA GLU A 466 -5.11 -10.70 7.38
C GLU A 466 -4.34 -9.73 8.27
N ARG A 467 -3.95 -8.58 7.71
CA ARG A 467 -3.13 -7.57 8.41
C ARG A 467 -3.98 -6.61 9.21
N HIS A 468 -3.56 -6.36 10.44
CA HIS A 468 -4.20 -5.48 11.41
C HIS A 468 -3.38 -4.22 11.67
N ARG A 469 -4.09 -3.13 11.99
CA ARG A 469 -3.54 -1.86 12.48
C ARG A 469 -4.59 -1.12 13.31
N HIS A 470 -4.81 -1.55 14.55
CA HIS A 470 -5.82 -0.93 15.43
C HIS A 470 -5.55 -1.22 16.90
N ARG A 471 -6.24 -0.47 17.79
CA ARG A 471 -6.20 -0.62 19.26
C ARG A 471 -7.54 -0.98 19.85
N TYR A 472 -8.62 -0.44 19.27
CA TYR A 472 -9.97 -0.62 19.73
C TYR A 472 -10.60 -1.81 19.02
N GLU A 473 -11.47 -2.49 19.75
CA GLU A 473 -12.05 -3.76 19.35
C GLU A 473 -13.56 -3.76 19.61
N PHE A 474 -14.26 -4.65 18.93
CA PHE A 474 -15.64 -4.99 19.26
C PHE A 474 -15.72 -5.53 20.71
N ASN A 475 -16.61 -4.95 21.53
CA ASN A 475 -16.80 -5.38 22.90
C ASN A 475 -17.71 -6.60 22.98
N ASN A 476 -17.15 -7.77 23.24
CA ASN A 476 -17.86 -9.06 23.29
C ASN A 476 -19.02 -9.11 24.31
N ARG A 477 -19.08 -8.18 25.29
CA ARG A 477 -20.24 -8.07 26.21
C ARG A 477 -21.54 -7.75 25.50
N TYR A 478 -21.48 -7.12 24.33
CA TYR A 478 -22.65 -6.77 23.53
C TYR A 478 -22.95 -7.78 22.42
N ARG A 479 -22.10 -8.77 22.19
CA ARG A 479 -22.19 -9.74 21.09
C ARG A 479 -23.56 -10.42 21.02
N GLU A 480 -24.00 -11.06 22.11
CA GLU A 480 -25.27 -11.78 22.16
C GLU A 480 -26.48 -10.87 21.86
N ARG A 481 -26.45 -9.62 22.34
CA ARG A 481 -27.53 -8.66 22.10
C ARG A 481 -27.60 -8.23 20.63
N LEU A 482 -26.45 -8.02 19.99
CA LEU A 482 -26.39 -7.64 18.58
C LEU A 482 -26.74 -8.82 17.67
N GLU A 483 -26.31 -10.05 17.99
CA GLU A 483 -26.70 -11.27 17.25
C GLU A 483 -28.21 -11.50 17.35
N LYS A 484 -28.84 -11.31 18.51
CA LYS A 484 -30.31 -11.37 18.66
C LYS A 484 -31.05 -10.32 17.82
N ALA A 485 -30.45 -9.16 17.59
CA ALA A 485 -30.99 -8.13 16.70
C ALA A 485 -30.79 -8.47 15.22
N GLY A 486 -29.97 -9.48 14.92
CA GLY A 486 -29.77 -10.01 13.57
C GLY A 486 -28.43 -9.68 12.90
N LEU A 487 -27.46 -9.16 13.66
CA LEU A 487 -26.05 -9.08 13.22
C LEU A 487 -25.48 -10.49 13.16
N VAL A 488 -24.68 -10.76 12.15
CA VAL A 488 -23.96 -12.05 12.01
C VAL A 488 -22.48 -11.79 12.31
N ILE A 489 -21.93 -12.52 13.28
CA ILE A 489 -20.49 -12.59 13.47
C ILE A 489 -19.97 -13.64 12.50
N ALA A 490 -19.29 -13.18 11.46
CA ALA A 490 -18.81 -14.01 10.35
C ALA A 490 -17.37 -14.49 10.53
N GLY A 491 -16.57 -13.79 11.33
CA GLY A 491 -15.19 -14.14 11.63
C GLY A 491 -14.77 -13.73 13.03
N VAL A 492 -13.95 -14.57 13.65
CA VAL A 492 -13.35 -14.29 14.98
C VAL A 492 -11.87 -14.67 14.98
N SER A 493 -11.07 -13.97 15.80
CA SER A 493 -9.67 -14.35 16.04
C SER A 493 -9.59 -15.65 16.86
N VAL A 494 -8.39 -16.19 16.99
CA VAL A 494 -8.12 -17.35 17.87
C VAL A 494 -8.44 -17.07 19.34
N ASP A 495 -8.43 -15.79 19.73
CA ASP A 495 -8.77 -15.31 21.09
C ASP A 495 -10.24 -14.86 21.20
N ASP A 496 -11.11 -15.27 20.28
CA ASP A 496 -12.55 -14.96 20.20
C ASP A 496 -12.88 -13.46 20.07
N LEU A 497 -12.00 -12.66 19.48
CA LEU A 497 -12.30 -11.27 19.12
C LEU A 497 -13.05 -11.21 17.80
N VAL A 498 -14.05 -10.35 17.71
CA VAL A 498 -14.85 -10.22 16.47
C VAL A 498 -14.04 -9.51 15.39
N GLU A 499 -13.82 -10.20 14.28
CA GLU A 499 -13.02 -9.73 13.15
C GLU A 499 -13.86 -9.35 11.92
N ILE A 500 -15.00 -10.02 11.73
CA ILE A 500 -15.90 -9.77 10.60
C ILE A 500 -17.36 -9.80 11.09
N ILE A 501 -18.10 -8.78 10.68
CA ILE A 501 -19.55 -8.72 10.84
C ILE A 501 -20.23 -8.60 9.48
N GLU A 502 -21.44 -9.15 9.38
CA GLU A 502 -22.25 -9.05 8.17
C GLU A 502 -23.76 -9.06 8.49
N LEU A 503 -24.58 -8.68 7.52
CA LEU A 503 -26.01 -8.91 7.51
C LEU A 503 -26.36 -10.06 6.56
N PRO A 504 -27.36 -10.89 6.90
CA PRO A 504 -27.81 -11.95 6.01
C PRO A 504 -28.30 -11.40 4.65
N LEU A 505 -27.99 -12.09 3.55
CA LEU A 505 -28.38 -11.68 2.19
C LEU A 505 -29.90 -11.51 2.04
N GLN A 506 -30.72 -12.17 2.87
CA GLN A 506 -32.17 -12.00 2.89
C GLN A 506 -32.61 -10.64 3.46
N LYS A 507 -31.72 -9.96 4.22
CA LYS A 507 -31.98 -8.64 4.82
C LYS A 507 -31.31 -7.51 4.08
N HIS A 508 -30.14 -7.77 3.50
CA HIS A 508 -29.35 -6.76 2.79
C HIS A 508 -28.56 -7.41 1.64
N PRO A 509 -28.52 -6.82 0.44
CA PRO A 509 -27.87 -7.44 -0.72
C PRO A 509 -26.38 -7.70 -0.51
N TRP A 510 -25.68 -6.83 0.21
CA TRP A 510 -24.29 -7.03 0.61
C TRP A 510 -23.90 -6.02 1.69
N PHE A 511 -23.77 -6.47 2.93
CA PHE A 511 -23.32 -5.66 4.06
C PHE A 511 -22.28 -6.45 4.85
N LEU A 512 -21.03 -6.00 4.77
CA LEU A 512 -19.91 -6.66 5.44
C LEU A 512 -18.97 -5.59 6.00
N ALA A 513 -18.41 -5.85 7.17
CA ALA A 513 -17.33 -5.05 7.71
C ALA A 513 -16.31 -5.92 8.42
N CYS A 514 -15.03 -5.54 8.32
CA CYS A 514 -13.90 -6.26 8.91
C CYS A 514 -13.01 -5.35 9.74
N GLN A 515 -12.37 -5.93 10.77
CA GLN A 515 -11.46 -5.22 11.67
C GLN A 515 -10.07 -5.03 11.07
N PHE A 516 -9.63 -5.97 10.26
CA PHE A 516 -8.35 -5.96 9.55
C PHE A 516 -8.38 -5.09 8.27
N HIS A 517 -7.25 -4.97 7.61
CA HIS A 517 -7.03 -4.15 6.42
C HIS A 517 -6.78 -5.01 5.17
N PRO A 518 -7.83 -5.49 4.49
CA PRO A 518 -7.69 -6.35 3.31
C PRO A 518 -7.06 -5.65 2.10
N GLU A 519 -7.03 -4.31 2.12
CA GLU A 519 -6.38 -3.51 1.08
C GLU A 519 -4.87 -3.73 1.00
N PHE A 520 -4.22 -4.12 2.10
CA PHE A 520 -2.78 -4.34 2.13
C PHE A 520 -2.34 -5.64 1.43
N THR A 521 -3.23 -6.62 1.29
CA THR A 521 -2.93 -7.92 0.66
C THR A 521 -3.48 -8.04 -0.76
N SER A 522 -4.20 -7.03 -1.25
CA SER A 522 -4.77 -7.01 -2.60
C SER A 522 -3.72 -6.80 -3.69
N THR A 523 -3.75 -7.62 -4.72
CA THR A 523 -2.86 -7.51 -5.90
C THR A 523 -3.64 -7.42 -7.21
N PRO A 524 -3.08 -6.83 -8.27
CA PRO A 524 -3.76 -6.77 -9.57
C PRO A 524 -3.92 -8.16 -10.22
N ARG A 525 -3.08 -9.15 -9.84
CA ARG A 525 -3.08 -10.49 -10.38
C ARG A 525 -4.18 -11.37 -9.79
N ASP A 526 -4.34 -11.30 -8.47
CA ASP A 526 -5.20 -12.22 -7.71
C ASP A 526 -6.44 -11.51 -7.13
N GLY A 527 -6.43 -10.16 -7.11
CA GLY A 527 -7.45 -9.37 -6.43
C GLY A 527 -7.38 -9.56 -4.92
N HIS A 528 -8.54 -9.41 -4.29
CA HIS A 528 -8.78 -9.80 -2.90
C HIS A 528 -10.25 -10.23 -2.77
N PRO A 529 -10.56 -11.35 -2.08
CA PRO A 529 -11.91 -11.91 -2.03
C PRO A 529 -12.99 -10.90 -1.65
N LEU A 530 -12.77 -10.11 -0.60
CA LEU A 530 -13.76 -9.11 -0.13
C LEU A 530 -13.95 -7.97 -1.14
N PHE A 531 -12.90 -7.46 -1.78
CA PHE A 531 -13.03 -6.42 -2.80
C PHE A 531 -13.67 -6.95 -4.08
N ASN A 532 -13.35 -8.18 -4.47
CA ASN A 532 -13.98 -8.83 -5.63
C ASN A 532 -15.48 -8.99 -5.40
N GLY A 533 -15.91 -9.50 -4.24
CA GLY A 533 -17.32 -9.64 -3.87
C GLY A 533 -18.03 -8.30 -3.74
N PHE A 534 -17.39 -7.29 -3.19
CA PHE A 534 -17.96 -5.95 -3.04
C PHE A 534 -18.23 -5.27 -4.40
N VAL A 535 -17.28 -5.34 -5.34
CA VAL A 535 -17.47 -4.78 -6.69
C VAL A 535 -18.53 -5.58 -7.47
N GLN A 536 -18.59 -6.90 -7.30
CA GLN A 536 -19.65 -7.71 -7.86
C GLN A 536 -21.02 -7.26 -7.35
N ALA A 537 -21.18 -7.09 -6.04
CA ALA A 537 -22.42 -6.62 -5.42
C ALA A 537 -22.82 -5.22 -5.91
N ALA A 538 -21.83 -4.31 -6.10
CA ALA A 538 -22.08 -2.99 -6.68
C ALA A 538 -22.68 -3.06 -8.09
N ARG A 539 -22.17 -3.96 -8.94
CA ARG A 539 -22.71 -4.20 -10.30
C ARG A 539 -24.13 -4.73 -10.26
N GLU A 540 -24.37 -5.72 -9.41
CA GLU A 540 -25.71 -6.34 -9.26
C GLU A 540 -26.72 -5.31 -8.76
N TYR A 541 -26.36 -4.50 -7.78
CA TYR A 541 -27.19 -3.41 -7.27
C TYR A 541 -27.49 -2.37 -8.35
N LYS A 542 -26.49 -1.90 -9.10
CA LYS A 542 -26.65 -0.98 -10.22
C LYS A 542 -27.61 -1.54 -11.27
N ALA A 543 -27.43 -2.80 -11.68
CA ALA A 543 -28.28 -3.45 -12.65
C ALA A 543 -29.75 -3.51 -12.19
N MET A 544 -30.00 -3.82 -10.90
CA MET A 544 -31.35 -3.84 -10.31
C MET A 544 -31.96 -2.43 -10.27
N ARG A 545 -31.19 -1.43 -9.85
CA ARG A 545 -31.66 -0.04 -9.77
C ARG A 545 -32.02 0.54 -11.14
N ASP A 546 -31.24 0.25 -12.17
CA ASP A 546 -31.38 0.82 -13.50
C ASP A 546 -32.37 0.05 -14.38
N ALA A 547 -32.72 -1.21 -14.05
CA ALA A 547 -33.65 -2.06 -14.82
C ALA A 547 -35.02 -1.40 -15.14
N PRO A 548 -35.69 -0.68 -14.20
CA PRO A 548 -36.99 -0.04 -14.51
C PRO A 548 -36.86 1.10 -15.52
N ARG A 549 -35.70 1.79 -15.57
CA ARG A 549 -35.42 2.88 -16.51
C ARG A 549 -35.15 2.34 -17.91
N LEU A 550 -34.30 1.31 -18.02
CA LEU A 550 -33.98 0.64 -19.28
C LEU A 550 -35.22 0.01 -19.93
N ALA A 551 -36.14 -0.57 -19.12
CA ALA A 551 -37.39 -1.11 -19.61
C ALA A 551 -38.32 -0.03 -20.19
N LYS A 552 -38.31 1.20 -19.65
CA LYS A 552 -39.09 2.33 -20.21
C LYS A 552 -38.45 2.88 -21.49
N GLU A 553 -37.14 2.98 -21.56
CA GLU A 553 -36.42 3.45 -22.75
C GLU A 553 -36.52 2.46 -23.92
N ALA A 554 -36.62 1.14 -23.66
CA ALA A 554 -36.84 0.10 -24.68
C ALA A 554 -38.29 0.02 -25.16
N ALA A 555 -39.26 0.57 -24.42
CA ALA A 555 -40.70 0.54 -24.76
C ALA A 555 -41.20 1.83 -25.45
N GLY A 556 -40.37 2.87 -25.56
CA GLY A 556 -40.70 4.14 -26.26
C GLY A 556 -39.89 4.31 -27.52
#